data_d0774258079cd841eca3bc344082a88d
#
_entry.id   d0774258079cd841eca3bc344082a88d
#
_cell.length_a   1.000
_cell.length_b   1.000
_cell.length_c   1.000
_cell.angle_alpha   90.00
_cell.angle_beta   90.00
_cell.angle_gamma   90.00
#
_symmetry.space_group_name_H-M   'P 1'
#
loop_
_entity.id
_entity.type
_entity.pdbx_description
1 polymer ?
#
loop_
_entity_poly.entity_id
_entity_poly.type
_entity_poly.pdbx_seq_one_letter_code
_entity_poly.pdbx_strand_id
1 'polypeptide(L)'
;MQESELIEIVDKIRHEKCEGQRIEVKSASKGCPKHLYDTLSSFSNQNTGGTIVFGIDEESGFAVSGVYDVQDLQHRVTQQCAEMSPAVRALFTSAEIDGKMVVSAEIPPAEPVQRPVFYRGRGRLGGSFVRVGDADEPMTEFEIYSYEAYRRHEYTDRRIIETADTSLFDSDRLAAYVKAIKTDRPNLAAIVADADIPAKMGLVMDTHPSIAGLMVFSTCPQVALPQLCITAVVVPGERIGVAGSDGVRFAENRQITGAIPEMLDGAETFVSRNTARANAFTKDGRRIDRREYPMIAVREAILNALVHRDYSPFTESCPIRIEMYPDRLEITNKGGLYGAASLSALGRIDIGKRNPLLVDTLERIGRTENRNSGIATMREECARAGLPPPEFSVVHGEFKVVFRNRRPEDDVAFDRRKSEETILAFCRTPRSREELAAFTGRTQSYTMHYLVRPLIDAGKLAMTNPAMPKDPAQRFVVI
;
A
#
# COMPACT_ATOMS: atom_id res chain seq x y z
N MET A 1 1.29 -9.06 28.51
CA MET A 1 2.59 -9.74 28.31
C MET A 1 2.97 -10.48 29.59
N GLN A 2 3.61 -11.65 29.48
CA GLN A 2 4.22 -12.36 30.63
C GLN A 2 5.71 -11.99 30.73
N GLU A 3 6.32 -12.30 31.89
CA GLU A 3 7.74 -12.01 32.14
C GLU A 3 8.67 -12.70 31.11
N SER A 4 8.38 -13.97 30.76
CA SER A 4 9.13 -14.71 29.76
C SER A 4 9.08 -14.06 28.36
N GLU A 5 7.94 -13.49 27.98
CA GLU A 5 7.79 -12.79 26.71
C GLU A 5 8.59 -11.48 26.69
N LEU A 6 8.68 -10.78 27.83
CA LEU A 6 9.51 -9.59 27.94
C LEU A 6 11.01 -9.94 27.78
N ILE A 7 11.45 -11.03 28.37
CA ILE A 7 12.84 -11.52 28.24
C ILE A 7 13.15 -11.83 26.77
N GLU A 8 12.26 -12.56 26.07
CA GLU A 8 12.42 -12.87 24.64
C GLU A 8 12.49 -11.61 23.76
N ILE A 9 11.66 -10.59 24.07
CA ILE A 9 11.70 -9.30 23.34
C ILE A 9 13.04 -8.60 23.57
N VAL A 10 13.55 -8.57 24.80
CA VAL A 10 14.84 -7.94 25.11
C VAL A 10 16.00 -8.68 24.42
N ASP A 11 15.99 -10.01 24.44
CA ASP A 11 17.00 -10.80 23.76
C ASP A 11 16.98 -10.56 22.24
N LYS A 12 15.80 -10.46 21.66
CA LYS A 12 15.64 -10.12 20.25
C LYS A 12 16.19 -8.74 19.92
N ILE A 13 15.84 -7.70 20.70
CA ILE A 13 16.35 -6.33 20.52
C ILE A 13 17.88 -6.31 20.59
N ARG A 14 18.47 -7.01 21.57
CA ARG A 14 19.93 -7.10 21.73
C ARG A 14 20.64 -7.81 20.58
N HIS A 15 19.96 -8.81 19.97
CA HIS A 15 20.51 -9.55 18.84
C HIS A 15 20.40 -8.75 17.53
N GLU A 16 19.25 -8.17 17.27
CA GLU A 16 18.98 -7.41 16.03
C GLU A 16 19.57 -6.00 16.06
N LYS A 17 19.85 -5.45 17.25
CA LYS A 17 20.36 -4.09 17.50
C LYS A 17 19.53 -3.02 16.78
N CYS A 18 18.24 -3.17 16.80
CA CYS A 18 17.29 -2.23 16.21
C CYS A 18 15.95 -2.25 16.96
N GLU A 19 15.30 -1.12 16.94
CA GLU A 19 13.87 -0.98 17.24
C GLU A 19 13.05 -1.46 16.06
N GLY A 20 11.80 -1.73 16.27
CA GLY A 20 10.88 -2.14 15.21
C GLY A 20 9.64 -1.28 15.20
N GLN A 21 8.76 -1.51 14.23
CA GLN A 21 7.51 -0.75 14.13
C GLN A 21 6.61 -0.88 15.37
N ARG A 22 6.82 -1.87 16.21
CA ARG A 22 6.00 -2.16 17.40
C ARG A 22 6.75 -2.05 18.73
N ILE A 23 8.03 -1.73 18.69
CA ILE A 23 8.89 -1.70 19.87
C ILE A 23 9.64 -0.38 19.89
N GLU A 24 9.66 0.25 21.04
CA GLU A 24 10.44 1.44 21.37
C GLU A 24 11.28 1.14 22.60
N VAL A 25 12.55 1.52 22.67
CA VAL A 25 13.39 1.34 23.84
C VAL A 25 13.74 2.68 24.50
N LYS A 26 13.79 2.67 25.82
CA LYS A 26 14.20 3.83 26.62
C LYS A 26 15.08 3.40 27.77
N SER A 27 16.19 4.09 27.98
CA SER A 27 17.12 3.77 29.07
C SER A 27 16.47 3.80 30.44
N ALA A 28 15.77 4.90 30.79
CA ALA A 28 15.11 5.10 32.08
C ALA A 28 15.96 4.78 33.33
N SER A 29 17.31 4.76 33.20
CA SER A 29 18.21 4.48 34.32
C SER A 29 18.39 5.66 35.29
N LYS A 30 18.13 6.91 34.82
CA LYS A 30 18.29 8.15 35.58
C LYS A 30 16.94 8.83 35.93
N GLY A 31 15.84 8.22 35.54
CA GLY A 31 14.49 8.76 35.74
C GLY A 31 13.56 8.41 34.58
N CYS A 32 12.25 8.70 34.74
CA CYS A 32 11.27 8.49 33.70
C CYS A 32 11.52 9.46 32.52
N PRO A 33 11.49 8.99 31.26
CA PRO A 33 11.53 9.87 30.09
C PRO A 33 10.40 10.91 30.15
N LYS A 34 10.74 12.18 29.85
CA LYS A 34 9.81 13.30 30.00
C LYS A 34 8.76 13.42 28.89
N HIS A 35 9.04 12.84 27.73
CA HIS A 35 8.26 13.04 26.50
C HIS A 35 8.00 11.70 25.82
N LEU A 36 7.03 10.93 26.34
CA LEU A 36 6.56 9.69 25.70
C LEU A 36 5.35 9.93 24.80
N TYR A 37 4.86 11.18 24.70
CA TYR A 37 3.57 11.50 24.08
C TYR A 37 3.51 11.15 22.61
N ASP A 38 4.62 11.31 21.87
CA ASP A 38 4.69 11.03 20.45
C ASP A 38 4.56 9.51 20.22
N THR A 39 5.29 8.70 20.99
CA THR A 39 5.20 7.23 20.97
C THR A 39 3.87 6.70 21.50
N LEU A 40 3.32 7.30 22.57
CA LEU A 40 1.99 6.94 23.07
C LEU A 40 0.91 7.20 22.02
N SER A 41 1.02 8.33 21.29
CA SER A 41 0.12 8.67 20.20
C SER A 41 0.28 7.68 19.04
N SER A 42 1.49 7.49 18.53
CA SER A 42 1.74 6.65 17.36
C SER A 42 1.33 5.20 17.59
N PHE A 43 1.68 4.62 18.74
CA PHE A 43 1.29 3.24 19.08
C PHE A 43 -0.22 3.09 19.26
N SER A 44 -0.89 4.04 19.90
CA SER A 44 -2.35 4.00 20.03
C SER A 44 -3.06 4.14 18.68
N ASN A 45 -2.48 4.85 17.73
CA ASN A 45 -3.08 5.09 16.43
C ASN A 45 -2.83 3.98 15.40
N GLN A 46 -1.87 3.06 15.64
CA GLN A 46 -1.76 1.86 14.81
C GLN A 46 -2.75 0.75 15.22
N ASN A 47 -2.97 -0.21 14.31
CA ASN A 47 -3.95 -1.29 14.54
C ASN A 47 -3.46 -2.38 15.49
N THR A 48 -2.17 -2.44 15.75
CA THR A 48 -1.53 -3.49 16.57
C THR A 48 -1.08 -2.99 17.94
N GLY A 49 -1.16 -1.70 18.20
CA GLY A 49 -0.52 -1.11 19.36
C GLY A 49 1.00 -1.21 19.30
N GLY A 50 1.66 -1.06 20.44
CA GLY A 50 3.10 -1.18 20.55
C GLY A 50 3.57 -1.39 21.99
N THR A 51 4.86 -1.63 22.19
CA THR A 51 5.48 -1.86 23.49
C THR A 51 6.67 -0.93 23.67
N ILE A 52 6.67 -0.17 24.75
CA ILE A 52 7.83 0.61 25.20
C ILE A 52 8.60 -0.24 26.21
N VAL A 53 9.87 -0.49 25.97
CA VAL A 53 10.74 -1.25 26.87
C VAL A 53 11.70 -0.28 27.55
N PHE A 54 11.62 -0.18 28.87
CA PHE A 54 12.45 0.66 29.71
C PHE A 54 13.57 -0.15 30.36
N GLY A 55 14.75 0.41 30.44
CA GLY A 55 15.95 -0.22 31.01
C GLY A 55 16.88 -0.80 29.94
N ILE A 56 16.69 -0.41 28.70
CA ILE A 56 17.60 -0.72 27.57
C ILE A 56 18.18 0.60 27.05
N ASP A 57 19.48 0.64 26.83
CA ASP A 57 20.18 1.83 26.35
C ASP A 57 20.67 1.63 24.91
N GLU A 58 20.02 2.35 23.99
CA GLU A 58 20.31 2.31 22.55
C GLU A 58 21.74 2.82 22.26
N GLU A 59 22.15 3.95 22.89
CA GLU A 59 23.46 4.54 22.68
C GLU A 59 24.60 3.58 23.09
N SER A 60 24.35 2.70 24.06
CA SER A 60 25.29 1.65 24.49
C SER A 60 25.14 0.35 23.71
N GLY A 61 24.54 0.37 22.50
CA GLY A 61 24.34 -0.80 21.65
C GLY A 61 23.27 -1.77 22.18
N PHE A 62 22.18 -1.23 22.72
CA PHE A 62 21.04 -1.94 23.29
C PHE A 62 21.42 -2.77 24.55
N ALA A 63 22.36 -2.26 25.35
CA ALA A 63 22.73 -2.89 26.60
C ALA A 63 21.64 -2.71 27.68
N VAL A 64 21.51 -3.70 28.57
CA VAL A 64 20.61 -3.60 29.72
C VAL A 64 21.17 -2.57 30.70
N SER A 65 20.52 -1.41 30.79
CA SER A 65 20.88 -0.33 31.74
C SER A 65 20.14 -0.49 33.09
N GLY A 66 18.95 -1.12 33.05
CA GLY A 66 18.01 -1.19 34.15
C GLY A 66 17.22 0.12 34.35
N VAL A 67 16.11 0.05 35.05
CA VAL A 67 15.31 1.23 35.42
C VAL A 67 15.68 1.72 36.82
N TYR A 68 15.55 3.03 37.08
CA TYR A 68 15.88 3.66 38.37
C TYR A 68 14.97 3.20 39.52
N ASP A 69 13.69 3.04 39.27
CA ASP A 69 12.67 2.55 40.20
C ASP A 69 11.43 2.09 39.42
N VAL A 70 11.02 0.86 39.64
CA VAL A 70 9.91 0.23 38.88
C VAL A 70 8.57 0.92 39.17
N GLN A 71 8.29 1.20 40.44
CA GLN A 71 6.99 1.73 40.86
C GLN A 71 6.82 3.21 40.45
N ASP A 72 7.85 4.04 40.66
CA ASP A 72 7.81 5.45 40.25
C ASP A 72 7.76 5.58 38.72
N LEU A 73 8.49 4.74 37.98
CA LEU A 73 8.42 4.70 36.52
C LEU A 73 6.98 4.42 36.04
N GLN A 74 6.37 3.33 36.53
CA GLN A 74 4.98 2.99 36.18
C GLN A 74 4.00 4.11 36.50
N HIS A 75 4.15 4.76 37.67
CA HIS A 75 3.33 5.88 38.08
C HIS A 75 3.46 7.07 37.11
N ARG A 76 4.68 7.47 36.76
CA ARG A 76 4.94 8.60 35.86
C ARG A 76 4.52 8.31 34.40
N VAL A 77 4.71 7.09 33.91
CA VAL A 77 4.21 6.68 32.59
C VAL A 77 2.68 6.73 32.58
N THR A 78 2.02 6.26 33.62
CA THR A 78 0.56 6.34 33.76
C THR A 78 0.06 7.79 33.77
N GLN A 79 0.79 8.72 34.41
CA GLN A 79 0.46 10.15 34.37
C GLN A 79 0.53 10.70 32.95
N GLN A 80 1.60 10.40 32.18
CA GLN A 80 1.70 10.81 30.79
C GLN A 80 0.59 10.18 29.92
N CYS A 81 0.24 8.92 30.15
CA CYS A 81 -0.90 8.27 29.49
C CYS A 81 -2.23 8.97 29.76
N ALA A 82 -2.43 9.50 30.97
CA ALA A 82 -3.64 10.25 31.33
C ALA A 82 -3.70 11.64 30.67
N GLU A 83 -2.59 12.20 30.20
CA GLU A 83 -2.54 13.47 29.48
C GLU A 83 -2.89 13.31 27.98
N MET A 84 -2.98 12.08 27.49
CA MET A 84 -3.46 11.79 26.13
C MET A 84 -4.98 12.01 26.02
N SER A 85 -5.46 12.18 24.81
CA SER A 85 -6.89 12.29 24.49
C SER A 85 -7.25 11.43 23.26
N PRO A 86 -8.07 10.38 23.41
CA PRO A 86 -8.47 9.74 24.68
C PRO A 86 -7.29 9.30 25.52
N ALA A 87 -7.52 9.15 26.85
CA ALA A 87 -6.49 8.68 27.76
C ALA A 87 -6.05 7.24 27.40
N VAL A 88 -4.76 7.02 27.35
CA VAL A 88 -4.15 5.70 27.08
C VAL A 88 -4.12 4.88 28.37
N ARG A 89 -4.23 3.56 28.25
CA ARG A 89 -4.14 2.63 29.39
C ARG A 89 -3.03 1.62 29.09
N ALA A 90 -1.82 1.94 29.52
CA ALA A 90 -0.69 1.05 29.38
C ALA A 90 -0.80 -0.16 30.34
N LEU A 91 -0.37 -1.33 29.88
CA LEU A 91 -0.23 -2.55 30.68
C LEU A 91 1.26 -2.79 30.95
N PHE A 92 1.62 -2.95 32.22
CA PHE A 92 3.02 -3.07 32.61
C PHE A 92 3.39 -4.51 32.93
N THR A 93 4.63 -4.89 32.52
CA THR A 93 5.30 -6.12 32.94
C THR A 93 6.73 -5.77 33.30
N SER A 94 7.27 -6.42 34.33
CA SER A 94 8.65 -6.26 34.76
C SER A 94 9.36 -7.60 34.82
N ALA A 95 10.65 -7.60 34.47
CA ALA A 95 11.53 -8.77 34.54
C ALA A 95 12.91 -8.37 35.02
N GLU A 96 13.62 -9.28 35.70
CA GLU A 96 15.03 -9.11 36.03
C GLU A 96 15.88 -9.72 34.91
N ILE A 97 16.73 -8.93 34.28
CA ILE A 97 17.61 -9.33 33.19
C ILE A 97 19.01 -8.83 33.51
N ASP A 98 20.01 -9.72 33.50
CA ASP A 98 21.41 -9.43 33.83
C ASP A 98 21.56 -8.76 35.24
N GLY A 99 20.69 -9.12 36.20
CA GLY A 99 20.70 -8.56 37.56
C GLY A 99 20.13 -7.15 37.64
N LYS A 100 19.39 -6.68 36.61
CA LYS A 100 18.77 -5.35 36.56
C LYS A 100 17.30 -5.46 36.19
N MET A 101 16.48 -4.56 36.74
CA MET A 101 15.04 -4.52 36.43
C MET A 101 14.79 -3.84 35.10
N VAL A 102 14.06 -4.51 34.22
CA VAL A 102 13.54 -4.01 32.95
C VAL A 102 12.01 -3.97 33.04
N VAL A 103 11.40 -2.93 32.51
CA VAL A 103 9.94 -2.73 32.54
C VAL A 103 9.43 -2.54 31.11
N SER A 104 8.37 -3.23 30.75
CA SER A 104 7.61 -2.92 29.53
C SER A 104 6.33 -2.19 29.83
N ALA A 105 5.92 -1.29 28.94
CA ALA A 105 4.58 -0.72 28.87
C ALA A 105 3.95 -1.08 27.53
N GLU A 106 2.99 -1.99 27.52
CA GLU A 106 2.18 -2.30 26.35
C GLU A 106 1.13 -1.21 26.15
N ILE A 107 1.15 -0.59 24.99
CA ILE A 107 0.20 0.44 24.57
C ILE A 107 -0.82 -0.21 23.63
N PRO A 108 -2.07 -0.42 24.07
CA PRO A 108 -3.08 -1.02 23.23
C PRO A 108 -3.49 -0.08 22.09
N PRO A 109 -3.89 -0.63 20.94
CA PRO A 109 -4.49 0.18 19.88
C PRO A 109 -5.79 0.80 20.37
N ALA A 110 -6.01 2.07 20.05
CA ALA A 110 -7.30 2.69 20.27
C ALA A 110 -8.32 2.18 19.25
N GLU A 111 -9.59 2.12 19.64
CA GLU A 111 -10.68 1.84 18.72
C GLU A 111 -10.71 2.88 17.58
N PRO A 112 -11.02 2.49 16.36
CA PRO A 112 -11.01 3.40 15.20
C PRO A 112 -11.84 4.67 15.40
N VAL A 113 -12.97 4.56 16.09
CA VAL A 113 -13.84 5.71 16.42
C VAL A 113 -13.24 6.65 17.46
N GLN A 114 -12.20 6.23 18.14
CA GLN A 114 -11.50 7.04 19.16
C GLN A 114 -10.25 7.72 18.59
N ARG A 115 -9.80 7.34 17.40
CA ARG A 115 -8.62 7.93 16.74
C ARG A 115 -8.94 9.30 16.13
N PRO A 116 -7.98 10.21 16.04
CA PRO A 116 -6.61 10.03 16.51
C PRO A 116 -6.50 10.23 18.02
N VAL A 117 -5.66 9.41 18.66
CA VAL A 117 -5.17 9.65 20.02
C VAL A 117 -4.05 10.68 19.94
N PHE A 118 -4.12 11.73 20.75
CA PHE A 118 -3.18 12.85 20.69
C PHE A 118 -2.82 13.38 22.06
N TYR A 119 -1.67 14.05 22.19
CA TYR A 119 -1.27 14.75 23.39
C TYR A 119 -2.06 16.05 23.56
N ARG A 120 -2.81 16.19 24.67
CA ARG A 120 -3.66 17.36 24.93
C ARG A 120 -2.89 18.68 24.96
N GLY A 121 -1.66 18.67 25.48
CA GLY A 121 -0.84 19.88 25.61
C GLY A 121 -0.45 20.52 24.26
N ARG A 122 -0.39 19.73 23.16
CA ARG A 122 -0.13 20.23 21.80
C ARG A 122 -1.39 20.31 20.94
N GLY A 123 -2.54 19.83 21.45
CA GLY A 123 -3.75 19.74 20.65
C GLY A 123 -3.69 18.68 19.56
N ARG A 124 -4.79 18.54 18.81
CA ARG A 124 -4.95 17.44 17.86
C ARG A 124 -3.97 17.53 16.67
N LEU A 125 -3.77 18.73 16.10
CA LEU A 125 -2.87 18.92 14.95
C LEU A 125 -1.39 18.70 15.30
N GLY A 126 -0.96 19.18 16.48
CA GLY A 126 0.45 19.06 16.87
C GLY A 126 0.79 17.87 17.76
N GLY A 127 -0.24 17.15 18.24
CA GLY A 127 -0.06 16.05 19.19
C GLY A 127 -0.47 14.68 18.68
N SER A 128 -0.88 14.56 17.39
CA SER A 128 -1.20 13.28 16.74
C SER A 128 -0.03 12.76 15.94
N PHE A 129 0.34 11.50 16.18
CA PHE A 129 1.49 10.85 15.53
C PHE A 129 1.11 9.49 14.96
N VAL A 130 1.85 9.07 13.92
CA VAL A 130 1.84 7.73 13.32
C VAL A 130 3.22 7.11 13.40
N ARG A 131 3.30 5.79 13.49
CA ARG A 131 4.56 5.06 13.48
C ARG A 131 4.94 4.69 12.04
N VAL A 132 6.09 5.15 11.57
CA VAL A 132 6.64 4.85 10.25
C VAL A 132 8.01 4.22 10.43
N GLY A 133 8.08 2.89 10.30
CA GLY A 133 9.28 2.14 10.68
C GLY A 133 9.53 2.21 12.19
N ASP A 134 10.62 2.86 12.60
CA ASP A 134 11.03 3.13 13.97
C ASP A 134 10.82 4.60 14.39
N ALA A 135 10.28 5.45 13.52
CA ALA A 135 10.06 6.86 13.78
C ALA A 135 8.59 7.18 14.12
N ASP A 136 8.40 8.13 15.03
CA ASP A 136 7.11 8.74 15.33
C ASP A 136 6.94 10.01 14.49
N GLU A 137 6.15 9.94 13.41
CA GLU A 137 5.91 11.06 12.50
C GLU A 137 4.61 11.78 12.83
N PRO A 138 4.55 13.14 12.76
CA PRO A 138 3.31 13.87 12.92
C PRO A 138 2.30 13.48 11.84
N MET A 139 1.04 13.30 12.23
CA MET A 139 -0.05 13.10 11.28
C MET A 139 -0.27 14.36 10.45
N THR A 140 -0.53 14.17 9.16
CA THR A 140 -1.00 15.22 8.27
C THR A 140 -2.43 15.64 8.63
N GLU A 141 -2.83 16.86 8.24
CA GLU A 141 -4.22 17.33 8.41
C GLU A 141 -5.23 16.39 7.74
N PHE A 142 -4.86 15.83 6.60
CA PHE A 142 -5.70 14.85 5.88
C PHE A 142 -5.91 13.55 6.67
N GLU A 143 -4.86 13.01 7.30
CA GLU A 143 -4.99 11.81 8.12
C GLU A 143 -5.89 12.06 9.34
N ILE A 144 -5.74 13.20 10.00
CA ILE A 144 -6.59 13.62 11.12
C ILE A 144 -8.06 13.76 10.64
N TYR A 145 -8.28 14.45 9.51
CA TYR A 145 -9.59 14.59 8.89
C TYR A 145 -10.22 13.22 8.59
N SER A 146 -9.46 12.27 8.06
CA SER A 146 -9.96 10.93 7.72
C SER A 146 -10.53 10.19 8.93
N TYR A 147 -9.88 10.28 10.11
CA TYR A 147 -10.41 9.71 11.35
C TYR A 147 -11.66 10.44 11.84
N GLU A 148 -11.72 11.77 11.71
CA GLU A 148 -12.88 12.56 12.12
C GLU A 148 -14.09 12.30 11.23
N ALA A 149 -13.91 12.24 9.92
CA ALA A 149 -14.96 11.93 8.96
C ALA A 149 -15.54 10.53 9.22
N TYR A 150 -14.68 9.54 9.50
CA TYR A 150 -15.12 8.21 9.90
C TYR A 150 -15.97 8.24 11.18
N ARG A 151 -15.50 8.90 12.22
CA ARG A 151 -16.19 8.98 13.52
C ARG A 151 -17.55 9.67 13.43
N ARG A 152 -17.66 10.68 12.55
CA ARG A 152 -18.91 11.44 12.34
C ARG A 152 -19.84 10.81 11.32
N HIS A 153 -19.45 9.68 10.70
CA HIS A 153 -20.16 9.10 9.55
C HIS A 153 -20.37 10.12 8.42
N GLU A 154 -19.35 10.93 8.16
CA GLU A 154 -19.36 11.97 7.13
C GLU A 154 -19.00 11.34 5.79
N TYR A 155 -20.02 11.15 4.93
CA TYR A 155 -19.87 10.51 3.63
C TYR A 155 -19.71 11.56 2.54
N THR A 156 -18.49 11.68 2.00
CA THR A 156 -18.13 12.70 1.01
C THR A 156 -18.80 12.50 -0.35
N ASP A 157 -19.24 11.29 -0.66
CA ASP A 157 -20.00 10.96 -1.88
C ASP A 157 -21.41 11.60 -1.91
N ARG A 158 -21.90 12.10 -0.76
CA ARG A 158 -23.16 12.86 -0.63
C ARG A 158 -23.00 14.37 -0.77
N ARG A 159 -21.75 14.87 -0.83
CA ARG A 159 -21.48 16.30 -0.99
C ARG A 159 -22.07 16.82 -2.30
N ILE A 160 -22.86 17.88 -2.21
CA ILE A 160 -23.45 18.54 -3.37
C ILE A 160 -22.41 19.41 -4.08
N ILE A 161 -22.42 19.39 -5.41
CA ILE A 161 -21.51 20.16 -6.27
C ILE A 161 -22.31 21.30 -6.92
N GLU A 162 -22.29 22.45 -6.28
CA GLU A 162 -23.02 23.63 -6.68
C GLU A 162 -22.58 24.19 -8.05
N THR A 163 -21.37 23.87 -8.49
CA THR A 163 -20.80 24.27 -9.80
C THR A 163 -21.22 23.35 -10.95
N ALA A 164 -22.00 22.32 -10.68
CA ALA A 164 -22.52 21.40 -11.67
C ALA A 164 -24.05 21.35 -11.59
N ASP A 165 -24.69 20.98 -12.68
CA ASP A 165 -26.12 20.70 -12.75
C ASP A 165 -26.41 19.38 -13.47
N THR A 166 -27.68 18.97 -13.47
CA THR A 166 -28.11 17.70 -14.06
C THR A 166 -28.26 17.73 -15.59
N SER A 167 -28.00 18.85 -16.25
CA SER A 167 -28.13 18.98 -17.73
C SER A 167 -27.12 18.07 -18.46
N LEU A 168 -26.00 17.75 -17.83
CA LEU A 168 -24.99 16.84 -18.38
C LEU A 168 -25.21 15.37 -18.00
N PHE A 169 -26.35 15.03 -17.37
CA PHE A 169 -26.64 13.64 -17.03
C PHE A 169 -26.98 12.82 -18.27
N ASP A 170 -26.45 11.61 -18.33
CA ASP A 170 -26.82 10.57 -19.27
C ASP A 170 -28.25 10.08 -18.94
N SER A 171 -29.21 10.43 -19.81
CA SER A 171 -30.64 10.15 -19.62
C SER A 171 -30.92 8.64 -19.59
N ASP A 172 -30.24 7.85 -20.43
CA ASP A 172 -30.47 6.41 -20.53
C ASP A 172 -29.96 5.69 -19.28
N ARG A 173 -28.79 6.09 -18.78
CA ARG A 173 -28.21 5.56 -17.53
C ARG A 173 -29.07 5.93 -16.33
N LEU A 174 -29.55 7.16 -16.26
CA LEU A 174 -30.45 7.61 -15.21
C LEU A 174 -31.78 6.85 -15.25
N ALA A 175 -32.37 6.66 -16.44
CA ALA A 175 -33.62 5.88 -16.61
C ALA A 175 -33.42 4.41 -16.19
N ALA A 176 -32.27 3.79 -16.55
CA ALA A 176 -31.94 2.45 -16.11
C ALA A 176 -31.83 2.33 -14.57
N TYR A 177 -31.20 3.32 -13.92
CA TYR A 177 -31.13 3.39 -12.47
C TYR A 177 -32.52 3.52 -11.82
N VAL A 178 -33.35 4.46 -12.31
CA VAL A 178 -34.75 4.65 -11.83
C VAL A 178 -35.55 3.35 -11.94
N LYS A 179 -35.44 2.65 -13.08
CA LYS A 179 -36.06 1.34 -13.27
C LYS A 179 -35.58 0.30 -12.25
N ALA A 180 -34.27 0.24 -11.97
CA ALA A 180 -33.74 -0.68 -10.98
C ALA A 180 -34.28 -0.36 -9.57
N ILE A 181 -34.26 0.92 -9.16
CA ILE A 181 -34.85 1.35 -7.88
C ILE A 181 -36.33 0.93 -7.75
N LYS A 182 -37.12 1.11 -8.80
CA LYS A 182 -38.56 0.73 -8.78
C LYS A 182 -38.73 -0.77 -8.62
N THR A 183 -37.85 -1.56 -9.24
CA THR A 183 -37.88 -3.03 -9.11
C THR A 183 -37.52 -3.46 -7.69
N ASP A 184 -36.47 -2.90 -7.13
CA ASP A 184 -35.96 -3.32 -5.82
C ASP A 184 -36.76 -2.75 -4.64
N ARG A 185 -37.42 -1.58 -4.86
CA ARG A 185 -38.13 -0.84 -3.81
C ARG A 185 -39.55 -0.49 -4.26
N PRO A 186 -40.45 -1.49 -4.42
CA PRO A 186 -41.81 -1.27 -4.94
C PRO A 186 -42.62 -0.31 -4.05
N ASN A 187 -42.39 -0.29 -2.74
CA ASN A 187 -43.06 0.64 -1.84
C ASN A 187 -42.68 2.10 -2.12
N LEU A 188 -41.40 2.38 -2.43
CA LEU A 188 -40.96 3.71 -2.84
C LEU A 188 -41.56 4.07 -4.21
N ALA A 189 -41.54 3.13 -5.14
CA ALA A 189 -42.11 3.31 -6.49
C ALA A 189 -43.62 3.64 -6.48
N ALA A 190 -44.34 3.19 -5.46
CA ALA A 190 -45.78 3.47 -5.33
C ALA A 190 -46.11 4.91 -4.91
N ILE A 191 -45.14 5.62 -4.28
CA ILE A 191 -45.39 6.94 -3.67
C ILE A 191 -44.54 8.07 -4.23
N VAL A 192 -43.48 7.74 -5.00
CA VAL A 192 -42.51 8.72 -5.54
C VAL A 192 -42.56 8.69 -7.07
N ALA A 193 -42.72 9.87 -7.68
CA ALA A 193 -42.62 9.99 -9.13
C ALA A 193 -41.19 9.68 -9.62
N ASP A 194 -41.09 9.14 -10.84
CA ASP A 194 -39.80 8.74 -11.43
C ASP A 194 -38.76 9.88 -11.44
N ALA A 195 -39.22 11.11 -11.73
CA ALA A 195 -38.39 12.31 -11.74
C ALA A 195 -37.79 12.67 -10.37
N ASP A 196 -38.48 12.29 -9.28
CA ASP A 196 -38.09 12.63 -7.91
C ASP A 196 -37.18 11.54 -7.27
N ILE A 197 -37.12 10.36 -7.87
CA ILE A 197 -36.31 9.24 -7.34
C ILE A 197 -34.85 9.63 -7.14
N PRO A 198 -34.15 10.28 -8.07
CA PRO A 198 -32.72 10.68 -7.87
C PRO A 198 -32.54 11.58 -6.65
N ALA A 199 -33.43 12.53 -6.43
CA ALA A 199 -33.39 13.42 -5.26
C ALA A 199 -33.67 12.65 -3.96
N LYS A 200 -34.68 11.79 -3.93
CA LYS A 200 -34.99 10.94 -2.76
C LYS A 200 -33.88 9.96 -2.41
N MET A 201 -33.11 9.56 -3.41
CA MET A 201 -31.92 8.69 -3.23
C MET A 201 -30.65 9.47 -2.85
N GLY A 202 -30.70 10.81 -2.78
CA GLY A 202 -29.56 11.65 -2.40
C GLY A 202 -28.56 11.87 -3.52
N LEU A 203 -28.93 11.62 -4.76
CA LEU A 203 -28.07 11.82 -5.94
C LEU A 203 -28.11 13.25 -6.46
N VAL A 204 -29.21 13.95 -6.17
CA VAL A 204 -29.45 15.33 -6.61
C VAL A 204 -30.13 16.09 -5.47
N MET A 205 -29.80 17.35 -5.30
CA MET A 205 -30.50 18.31 -4.45
C MET A 205 -30.84 19.53 -5.33
N ASP A 206 -32.12 19.80 -5.47
CA ASP A 206 -32.66 20.74 -6.47
C ASP A 206 -32.19 20.35 -7.89
N THR A 207 -31.31 21.12 -8.49
CA THR A 207 -30.69 20.84 -9.81
C THR A 207 -29.23 20.40 -9.71
N HIS A 208 -28.66 20.39 -8.50
CA HIS A 208 -27.23 20.14 -8.30
C HIS A 208 -26.97 18.70 -7.91
N PRO A 209 -26.01 18.01 -8.56
CA PRO A 209 -25.69 16.64 -8.25
C PRO A 209 -24.86 16.52 -6.96
N SER A 210 -25.05 15.42 -6.24
CA SER A 210 -24.05 14.96 -5.29
C SER A 210 -22.81 14.43 -6.03
N ILE A 211 -21.68 14.22 -5.32
CA ILE A 211 -20.50 13.54 -5.90
C ILE A 211 -20.91 12.21 -6.53
N ALA A 212 -21.72 11.38 -5.86
CA ALA A 212 -22.19 10.12 -6.41
C ALA A 212 -23.03 10.32 -7.70
N GLY A 213 -23.95 11.29 -7.69
CA GLY A 213 -24.75 11.64 -8.87
C GLY A 213 -23.86 12.12 -10.02
N LEU A 214 -22.93 13.03 -9.74
CA LEU A 214 -22.00 13.58 -10.73
C LEU A 214 -21.13 12.48 -11.34
N MET A 215 -20.47 11.67 -10.50
CA MET A 215 -19.48 10.68 -10.94
C MET A 215 -20.08 9.44 -11.61
N VAL A 216 -21.40 9.23 -11.47
CA VAL A 216 -22.07 8.09 -12.12
C VAL A 216 -22.85 8.53 -13.35
N PHE A 217 -23.57 9.65 -13.29
CA PHE A 217 -24.51 10.03 -14.34
C PHE A 217 -24.05 11.14 -15.26
N SER A 218 -23.13 12.04 -14.83
CA SER A 218 -22.65 13.09 -15.72
C SER A 218 -21.79 12.51 -16.85
N THR A 219 -22.05 12.97 -18.08
CA THR A 219 -21.22 12.60 -19.24
C THR A 219 -19.83 13.22 -19.16
N CYS A 220 -19.65 14.33 -18.42
CA CYS A 220 -18.38 15.01 -18.26
C CYS A 220 -18.20 15.62 -16.85
N PRO A 221 -18.02 14.78 -15.80
CA PRO A 221 -17.85 15.24 -14.42
C PRO A 221 -16.67 16.22 -14.26
N GLN A 222 -15.67 16.11 -15.12
CA GLN A 222 -14.43 16.89 -15.08
C GLN A 222 -14.61 18.36 -15.50
N VAL A 223 -15.77 18.74 -16.00
CA VAL A 223 -16.13 20.16 -16.19
C VAL A 223 -16.21 20.86 -14.83
N ALA A 224 -16.80 20.21 -13.83
CA ALA A 224 -16.92 20.74 -12.48
C ALA A 224 -15.68 20.42 -11.61
N LEU A 225 -15.15 19.21 -11.74
CA LEU A 225 -14.03 18.67 -10.93
C LEU A 225 -12.94 18.09 -11.84
N PRO A 226 -12.07 18.94 -12.43
CA PRO A 226 -11.14 18.56 -13.51
C PRO A 226 -10.18 17.43 -13.18
N GLN A 227 -9.81 17.27 -11.90
CA GLN A 227 -8.85 16.26 -11.44
C GLN A 227 -9.50 14.96 -10.95
N LEU A 228 -10.84 14.85 -10.95
CA LEU A 228 -11.50 13.58 -10.69
C LEU A 228 -11.47 12.67 -11.93
N CYS A 229 -10.27 12.34 -12.36
CA CYS A 229 -9.96 11.53 -13.54
C CYS A 229 -8.91 10.46 -13.17
N ILE A 230 -8.51 9.67 -14.15
CA ILE A 230 -7.37 8.75 -14.06
C ILE A 230 -6.25 9.28 -14.96
N THR A 231 -5.04 9.39 -14.43
CA THR A 231 -3.82 9.57 -15.21
C THR A 231 -3.14 8.22 -15.39
N ALA A 232 -2.89 7.84 -16.63
CA ALA A 232 -2.30 6.54 -16.96
C ALA A 232 -1.03 6.75 -17.79
N VAL A 233 0.09 6.16 -17.33
CA VAL A 233 1.40 6.32 -17.96
C VAL A 233 2.10 4.97 -18.15
N VAL A 234 2.85 4.85 -19.24
CA VAL A 234 3.81 3.76 -19.46
C VAL A 234 5.21 4.30 -19.27
N VAL A 235 5.90 3.82 -18.26
CA VAL A 235 7.24 4.24 -17.83
C VAL A 235 8.25 3.22 -18.35
N PRO A 236 9.16 3.59 -19.28
CA PRO A 236 10.14 2.66 -19.83
C PRO A 236 11.28 2.32 -18.85
N GLY A 237 11.44 3.09 -17.77
CA GLY A 237 12.43 2.89 -16.72
C GLY A 237 11.87 2.34 -15.43
N GLU A 238 12.71 2.21 -14.40
CA GLU A 238 12.32 1.69 -13.08
C GLU A 238 11.53 2.68 -12.22
N ARG A 239 11.61 3.99 -12.54
CA ARG A 239 11.00 5.10 -11.78
C ARG A 239 10.52 6.21 -12.71
N ILE A 240 9.45 6.91 -12.30
CA ILE A 240 9.03 8.15 -12.95
C ILE A 240 10.16 9.18 -12.91
N GLY A 241 10.36 9.88 -14.05
CA GLY A 241 11.38 10.93 -14.18
C GLY A 241 12.76 10.43 -14.62
N VAL A 242 13.02 9.14 -14.57
CA VAL A 242 14.21 8.53 -15.17
C VAL A 242 13.87 8.16 -16.61
N ALA A 243 14.62 8.74 -17.57
CA ALA A 243 14.46 8.40 -18.98
C ALA A 243 14.93 6.96 -19.23
N GLY A 244 14.26 6.24 -20.12
CA GLY A 244 14.73 4.97 -20.64
C GLY A 244 16.05 5.09 -21.39
N SER A 245 16.60 3.98 -21.84
CA SER A 245 17.86 3.93 -22.60
C SER A 245 17.84 4.76 -23.88
N ASP A 246 16.66 5.07 -24.40
CA ASP A 246 16.39 5.88 -25.60
C ASP A 246 16.08 7.35 -25.32
N GLY A 247 16.18 7.79 -24.03
CA GLY A 247 15.89 9.15 -23.60
C GLY A 247 14.39 9.45 -23.39
N VAL A 248 13.51 8.48 -23.62
CA VAL A 248 12.05 8.63 -23.48
C VAL A 248 11.67 8.54 -22.00
N ARG A 249 10.94 9.55 -21.47
CA ARG A 249 10.44 9.54 -20.09
C ARG A 249 9.13 8.77 -19.93
N PHE A 250 8.23 8.87 -20.92
CA PHE A 250 6.95 8.16 -20.95
C PHE A 250 6.75 7.63 -22.37
N ALA A 251 6.53 6.33 -22.51
CA ALA A 251 6.19 5.73 -23.79
C ALA A 251 4.73 6.04 -24.18
N GLU A 252 3.85 6.17 -23.19
CA GLU A 252 2.50 6.67 -23.33
C GLU A 252 2.09 7.44 -22.09
N ASN A 253 1.34 8.53 -22.24
CA ASN A 253 0.75 9.32 -21.14
C ASN A 253 -0.66 9.71 -21.58
N ARG A 254 -1.66 9.35 -20.76
CA ARG A 254 -3.07 9.60 -21.08
C ARG A 254 -3.84 10.02 -19.83
N GLN A 255 -4.69 11.02 -19.99
CA GLN A 255 -5.75 11.35 -19.05
C GLN A 255 -7.04 10.66 -19.50
N ILE A 256 -7.68 9.89 -18.60
CA ILE A 256 -8.91 9.16 -18.84
C ILE A 256 -10.01 9.85 -18.04
N THR A 257 -11.00 10.39 -18.74
CA THR A 257 -12.09 11.21 -18.22
C THR A 257 -13.45 10.54 -18.50
N GLY A 258 -14.52 11.15 -18.04
CA GLY A 258 -15.89 10.64 -18.10
C GLY A 258 -16.41 10.27 -16.73
N ALA A 259 -17.60 9.69 -16.64
CA ALA A 259 -18.11 9.09 -15.42
C ALA A 259 -17.32 7.84 -15.04
N ILE A 260 -17.57 7.30 -13.85
CA ILE A 260 -16.85 6.09 -13.37
C ILE A 260 -16.94 4.91 -14.36
N PRO A 261 -18.11 4.59 -14.98
CA PRO A 261 -18.14 3.52 -15.97
C PRO A 261 -17.19 3.73 -17.15
N GLU A 262 -17.15 4.95 -17.71
CA GLU A 262 -16.26 5.27 -18.84
C GLU A 262 -14.79 5.29 -18.43
N MET A 263 -14.48 5.81 -17.24
CA MET A 263 -13.12 5.80 -16.72
C MET A 263 -12.63 4.37 -16.48
N LEU A 264 -13.48 3.49 -15.97
CA LEU A 264 -13.16 2.08 -15.76
C LEU A 264 -12.84 1.38 -17.09
N ASP A 265 -13.72 1.50 -18.07
CA ASP A 265 -13.58 0.87 -19.40
C ASP A 265 -12.36 1.45 -20.15
N GLY A 266 -12.13 2.77 -20.04
CA GLY A 266 -10.98 3.44 -20.63
C GLY A 266 -9.64 3.01 -20.00
N ALA A 267 -9.59 2.86 -18.69
CA ALA A 267 -8.40 2.43 -17.97
C ALA A 267 -8.08 0.94 -18.23
N GLU A 268 -9.10 0.09 -18.27
CA GLU A 268 -8.95 -1.31 -18.66
C GLU A 268 -8.40 -1.44 -20.09
N THR A 269 -8.95 -0.64 -21.02
CA THR A 269 -8.45 -0.59 -22.40
C THR A 269 -7.00 -0.13 -22.47
N PHE A 270 -6.63 0.92 -21.69
CA PHE A 270 -5.25 1.40 -21.64
C PHE A 270 -4.29 0.31 -21.16
N VAL A 271 -4.58 -0.34 -20.04
CA VAL A 271 -3.74 -1.42 -19.51
C VAL A 271 -3.68 -2.60 -20.50
N SER A 272 -4.83 -3.04 -21.01
CA SER A 272 -4.89 -4.17 -21.95
C SER A 272 -4.10 -3.94 -23.23
N ARG A 273 -4.05 -2.69 -23.73
CA ARG A 273 -3.31 -2.33 -24.95
C ARG A 273 -1.80 -2.30 -24.71
N ASN A 274 -1.39 -1.84 -23.52
CA ASN A 274 0.02 -1.67 -23.15
C ASN A 274 0.61 -2.91 -22.45
N THR A 275 -0.19 -3.95 -22.25
CA THR A 275 0.25 -5.22 -21.67
C THR A 275 0.81 -6.14 -22.74
N ALA A 276 2.00 -6.70 -22.49
CA ALA A 276 2.61 -7.69 -23.36
C ALA A 276 1.74 -8.95 -23.47
N ARG A 277 1.63 -9.48 -24.68
CA ARG A 277 0.97 -10.76 -24.98
C ARG A 277 2.03 -11.78 -25.36
N ALA A 278 2.24 -12.78 -24.55
CA ALA A 278 3.11 -13.90 -24.87
C ALA A 278 2.28 -15.08 -25.35
N ASN A 279 2.66 -15.64 -26.51
CA ASN A 279 2.12 -16.91 -26.95
C ASN A 279 2.83 -18.02 -26.19
N ALA A 280 2.15 -18.61 -25.22
CA ALA A 280 2.62 -19.79 -24.51
C ALA A 280 1.96 -21.06 -25.10
N PHE A 281 2.67 -22.18 -25.04
CA PHE A 281 2.10 -23.48 -25.38
C PHE A 281 1.97 -24.31 -24.10
N THR A 282 0.82 -24.93 -23.91
CA THR A 282 0.66 -25.95 -22.86
C THR A 282 1.53 -27.15 -23.10
N LYS A 283 1.75 -28.00 -22.08
CA LYS A 283 2.44 -29.29 -22.24
C LYS A 283 1.79 -30.16 -23.32
N ASP A 284 0.50 -29.97 -23.59
CA ASP A 284 -0.27 -30.71 -24.62
C ASP A 284 -0.26 -30.00 -25.99
N GLY A 285 0.62 -29.01 -26.21
CA GLY A 285 0.80 -28.31 -27.49
C GLY A 285 -0.30 -27.30 -27.84
N ARG A 286 -1.23 -26.98 -26.96
CA ARG A 286 -2.26 -25.95 -27.19
C ARG A 286 -1.67 -24.57 -26.98
N ARG A 287 -1.89 -23.67 -27.93
CA ARG A 287 -1.53 -22.26 -27.80
C ARG A 287 -2.41 -21.59 -26.76
N ILE A 288 -1.79 -20.93 -25.78
CA ILE A 288 -2.45 -20.07 -24.79
C ILE A 288 -1.87 -18.66 -24.97
N ASP A 289 -2.76 -17.69 -25.19
CA ASP A 289 -2.39 -16.28 -25.13
C ASP A 289 -2.24 -15.89 -23.65
N ARG A 290 -1.01 -15.88 -23.13
CA ARG A 290 -0.70 -15.47 -21.78
C ARG A 290 -0.57 -13.95 -21.76
N ARG A 291 -1.45 -13.29 -21.04
CA ARG A 291 -1.34 -11.86 -20.73
C ARG A 291 -0.39 -11.66 -19.56
N GLU A 292 0.31 -10.55 -19.57
CA GLU A 292 1.22 -10.13 -18.51
C GLU A 292 0.51 -9.95 -17.16
N TYR A 293 -0.73 -9.41 -17.18
CA TYR A 293 -1.59 -9.22 -16.01
C TYR A 293 -2.98 -9.85 -16.23
N PRO A 294 -3.60 -10.44 -15.18
CA PRO A 294 -4.98 -10.94 -15.25
C PRO A 294 -5.95 -9.77 -15.27
N MET A 295 -6.62 -9.53 -16.40
CA MET A 295 -7.46 -8.33 -16.60
C MET A 295 -8.65 -8.25 -15.63
N ILE A 296 -9.15 -9.37 -15.12
CA ILE A 296 -10.19 -9.39 -14.09
C ILE A 296 -9.66 -8.76 -12.80
N ALA A 297 -8.44 -9.11 -12.38
CA ALA A 297 -7.80 -8.52 -11.21
C ALA A 297 -7.50 -7.03 -11.40
N VAL A 298 -7.03 -6.65 -12.59
CA VAL A 298 -6.76 -5.25 -12.94
C VAL A 298 -8.04 -4.41 -12.92
N ARG A 299 -9.12 -4.91 -13.56
CA ARG A 299 -10.44 -4.25 -13.54
C ARG A 299 -10.93 -4.02 -12.12
N GLU A 300 -10.81 -5.04 -11.28
CA GLU A 300 -11.23 -4.96 -9.87
C GLU A 300 -10.41 -3.92 -9.09
N ALA A 301 -9.09 -3.86 -9.32
CA ALA A 301 -8.24 -2.86 -8.67
C ALA A 301 -8.58 -1.42 -9.13
N ILE A 302 -8.85 -1.21 -10.42
CA ILE A 302 -9.26 0.09 -10.96
C ILE A 302 -10.63 0.49 -10.38
N LEU A 303 -11.59 -0.43 -10.37
CA LEU A 303 -12.91 -0.19 -9.80
C LEU A 303 -12.81 0.18 -8.31
N ASN A 304 -12.01 -0.58 -7.54
CA ASN A 304 -11.77 -0.29 -6.13
C ASN A 304 -11.11 1.07 -5.93
N ALA A 305 -10.16 1.46 -6.77
CA ALA A 305 -9.54 2.78 -6.72
C ALA A 305 -10.57 3.90 -6.97
N LEU A 306 -11.50 3.72 -7.93
CA LEU A 306 -12.56 4.67 -8.24
C LEU A 306 -13.60 4.76 -7.12
N VAL A 307 -14.00 3.62 -6.56
CA VAL A 307 -15.09 3.52 -5.58
C VAL A 307 -14.66 3.92 -4.17
N HIS A 308 -13.42 3.57 -3.78
CA HIS A 308 -12.94 3.76 -2.40
C HIS A 308 -12.02 4.96 -2.21
N ARG A 309 -11.70 5.73 -3.27
CA ARG A 309 -10.94 6.97 -3.10
C ARG A 309 -11.66 7.94 -2.16
N ASP A 310 -10.91 8.82 -1.57
CA ASP A 310 -11.47 9.97 -0.87
C ASP A 310 -11.96 11.02 -1.88
N TYR A 311 -13.20 11.49 -1.71
CA TYR A 311 -13.84 12.53 -2.54
C TYR A 311 -13.99 13.87 -1.79
N SER A 312 -13.26 14.05 -0.69
CA SER A 312 -13.25 15.30 0.05
C SER A 312 -12.52 16.41 -0.72
N PRO A 313 -12.74 17.68 -0.33
CA PRO A 313 -12.00 18.81 -0.89
C PRO A 313 -10.48 18.69 -0.76
N PHE A 314 -9.96 17.94 0.24
CA PHE A 314 -8.53 17.69 0.42
C PHE A 314 -7.89 16.90 -0.73
N THR A 315 -8.66 16.09 -1.42
CA THR A 315 -8.15 15.14 -2.41
C THR A 315 -8.74 15.30 -3.81
N GLU A 316 -9.70 16.21 -3.98
CA GLU A 316 -10.35 16.43 -5.29
C GLU A 316 -9.38 16.93 -6.39
N SER A 317 -8.26 17.53 -6.01
CA SER A 317 -7.18 17.93 -6.93
C SER A 317 -6.21 16.80 -7.31
N CYS A 318 -6.39 15.59 -6.79
CA CYS A 318 -5.49 14.47 -6.99
C CYS A 318 -6.15 13.39 -7.87
N PRO A 319 -5.67 13.13 -9.10
CA PRO A 319 -6.17 12.05 -9.93
C PRO A 319 -5.79 10.67 -9.38
N ILE A 320 -6.52 9.63 -9.80
CA ILE A 320 -6.05 8.25 -9.67
C ILE A 320 -4.89 8.07 -10.63
N ARG A 321 -3.84 7.37 -10.21
CA ARG A 321 -2.66 7.10 -11.03
C ARG A 321 -2.59 5.63 -11.39
N ILE A 322 -2.37 5.35 -12.68
CA ILE A 322 -2.03 4.04 -13.22
C ILE A 322 -0.65 4.15 -13.85
N GLU A 323 0.32 3.43 -13.33
CA GLU A 323 1.72 3.50 -13.72
C GLU A 323 2.19 2.10 -14.14
N MET A 324 2.48 1.91 -15.43
CA MET A 324 2.97 0.65 -15.97
C MET A 324 4.49 0.72 -16.13
N TYR A 325 5.19 -0.12 -15.40
CA TYR A 325 6.65 -0.30 -15.44
C TYR A 325 7.00 -1.62 -16.14
N PRO A 326 8.27 -1.84 -16.51
CA PRO A 326 8.69 -3.10 -17.14
C PRO A 326 8.45 -4.36 -16.29
N ASP A 327 8.42 -4.21 -14.97
CA ASP A 327 8.30 -5.32 -14.00
C ASP A 327 6.98 -5.34 -13.23
N ARG A 328 6.18 -4.26 -13.30
CA ARG A 328 4.97 -4.12 -12.48
C ARG A 328 3.97 -3.10 -13.02
N LEU A 329 2.74 -3.24 -12.57
CA LEU A 329 1.65 -2.28 -12.71
C LEU A 329 1.29 -1.74 -11.33
N GLU A 330 1.30 -0.41 -11.14
CA GLU A 330 0.89 0.28 -9.93
C GLU A 330 -0.42 1.04 -10.16
N ILE A 331 -1.37 0.91 -9.23
CA ILE A 331 -2.62 1.67 -9.20
C ILE A 331 -2.69 2.36 -7.85
N THR A 332 -2.75 3.70 -7.86
CA THR A 332 -2.71 4.51 -6.64
C THR A 332 -3.88 5.48 -6.61
N ASN A 333 -4.57 5.57 -5.47
CA ASN A 333 -5.62 6.54 -5.22
C ASN A 333 -5.43 7.23 -3.86
N LYS A 334 -5.93 8.44 -3.73
CA LYS A 334 -6.03 9.15 -2.45
C LYS A 334 -7.14 8.56 -1.58
N GLY A 335 -6.90 8.57 -0.29
CA GLY A 335 -7.73 7.95 0.73
C GLY A 335 -7.10 6.62 1.17
N GLY A 336 -6.39 6.63 2.29
CA GLY A 336 -5.90 5.42 2.94
C GLY A 336 -7.04 4.46 3.31
N LEU A 337 -6.76 3.49 4.16
CA LEU A 337 -7.80 2.58 4.66
C LEU A 337 -8.86 3.35 5.44
N TYR A 338 -10.13 2.95 5.29
CA TYR A 338 -11.25 3.61 5.95
C TYR A 338 -11.62 2.89 7.25
N GLY A 339 -11.76 3.66 8.32
CA GLY A 339 -12.23 3.16 9.61
C GLY A 339 -11.30 2.14 10.27
N ALA A 340 -11.86 0.99 10.61
CA ALA A 340 -11.17 -0.12 11.28
C ALA A 340 -10.29 -0.97 10.34
N ALA A 341 -10.23 -0.63 9.07
CA ALA A 341 -9.49 -1.41 8.09
C ALA A 341 -7.99 -1.44 8.42
N SER A 342 -7.40 -2.61 8.25
CA SER A 342 -5.95 -2.80 8.23
C SER A 342 -5.54 -3.57 6.99
N LEU A 343 -4.30 -3.41 6.54
CA LEU A 343 -3.80 -4.17 5.38
C LEU A 343 -3.94 -5.69 5.57
N SER A 344 -3.73 -6.18 6.81
CA SER A 344 -3.88 -7.60 7.15
C SER A 344 -5.32 -8.08 7.16
N ALA A 345 -6.29 -7.18 7.36
CA ALA A 345 -7.73 -7.50 7.39
C ALA A 345 -8.40 -7.38 6.02
N LEU A 346 -7.71 -6.81 5.01
CA LEU A 346 -8.25 -6.65 3.67
C LEU A 346 -8.72 -7.98 3.06
N GLY A 347 -10.01 -8.01 2.67
CA GLY A 347 -10.67 -9.18 2.10
C GLY A 347 -11.00 -10.29 3.11
N ARG A 348 -10.83 -10.06 4.42
CA ARG A 348 -11.16 -11.03 5.48
C ARG A 348 -12.34 -10.60 6.35
N ILE A 349 -12.52 -9.30 6.54
CA ILE A 349 -13.61 -8.72 7.33
C ILE A 349 -14.33 -7.65 6.51
N ASP A 350 -15.59 -7.43 6.83
CA ASP A 350 -16.34 -6.30 6.28
C ASP A 350 -15.84 -5.01 6.94
N ILE A 351 -15.15 -4.21 6.17
CA ILE A 351 -14.71 -2.88 6.54
C ILE A 351 -15.69 -1.90 5.91
N GLY A 352 -16.36 -1.12 6.71
CA GLY A 352 -17.36 -0.15 6.25
C GLY A 352 -16.93 0.62 4.99
N LYS A 353 -17.87 1.14 4.25
CA LYS A 353 -17.65 1.83 2.97
C LYS A 353 -17.44 3.31 3.18
N ARG A 354 -16.40 3.88 2.55
CA ARG A 354 -16.16 5.33 2.54
C ARG A 354 -17.26 6.07 1.76
N ASN A 355 -17.68 5.48 0.63
CA ASN A 355 -18.61 6.08 -0.32
C ASN A 355 -19.83 5.16 -0.54
N PRO A 356 -20.73 5.00 0.45
CA PRO A 356 -21.82 4.02 0.38
C PRO A 356 -22.86 4.34 -0.68
N LEU A 357 -23.15 5.63 -0.94
CA LEU A 357 -24.09 6.04 -1.96
C LEU A 357 -23.57 5.72 -3.37
N LEU A 358 -22.27 5.98 -3.60
CA LEU A 358 -21.60 5.68 -4.86
C LEU A 358 -21.61 4.18 -5.14
N VAL A 359 -21.29 3.35 -4.15
CA VAL A 359 -21.31 1.87 -4.27
C VAL A 359 -22.72 1.39 -4.61
N ASP A 360 -23.75 1.80 -3.83
CA ASP A 360 -25.15 1.40 -4.06
C ASP A 360 -25.62 1.81 -5.48
N THR A 361 -25.21 3.00 -5.93
CA THR A 361 -25.59 3.50 -7.25
C THR A 361 -24.95 2.69 -8.38
N LEU A 362 -23.66 2.38 -8.29
CA LEU A 362 -22.95 1.56 -9.29
C LEU A 362 -23.47 0.12 -9.35
N GLU A 363 -23.80 -0.47 -8.21
CA GLU A 363 -24.40 -1.80 -8.13
C GLU A 363 -25.71 -1.88 -8.91
N ARG A 364 -26.58 -0.88 -8.73
CA ARG A 364 -27.89 -0.83 -9.40
C ARG A 364 -27.81 -0.67 -10.91
N ILE A 365 -26.78 -0.04 -11.42
CA ILE A 365 -26.52 0.03 -12.87
C ILE A 365 -25.68 -1.14 -13.39
N GLY A 366 -25.44 -2.18 -12.55
CA GLY A 366 -24.75 -3.41 -12.94
C GLY A 366 -23.24 -3.26 -13.19
N ARG A 367 -22.60 -2.24 -12.58
CA ARG A 367 -21.18 -1.97 -12.79
C ARG A 367 -20.27 -2.53 -11.68
N THR A 368 -20.83 -2.95 -10.56
CA THR A 368 -20.09 -3.58 -9.44
C THR A 368 -20.95 -4.63 -8.76
N GLU A 369 -20.30 -5.62 -8.14
CA GLU A 369 -20.92 -6.56 -7.23
C GLU A 369 -20.48 -6.21 -5.79
N ASN A 370 -21.44 -5.82 -4.96
CA ASN A 370 -21.20 -5.35 -3.59
C ASN A 370 -21.02 -6.52 -2.59
N ARG A 371 -20.07 -7.44 -2.83
CA ARG A 371 -19.91 -8.68 -2.04
C ARG A 371 -18.59 -8.77 -1.28
N ASN A 372 -17.83 -7.69 -1.16
CA ASN A 372 -16.49 -7.68 -0.51
C ASN A 372 -15.51 -8.75 -1.07
N SER A 373 -15.74 -9.21 -2.30
CA SER A 373 -14.95 -10.27 -2.95
C SER A 373 -13.74 -9.74 -3.72
N GLY A 374 -13.61 -8.44 -3.93
CA GLY A 374 -12.63 -7.86 -4.84
C GLY A 374 -11.18 -8.20 -4.51
N ILE A 375 -10.79 -8.13 -3.23
CA ILE A 375 -9.43 -8.50 -2.81
C ILE A 375 -9.17 -10.00 -3.01
N ALA A 376 -10.16 -10.85 -2.71
CA ALA A 376 -10.06 -12.29 -2.93
C ALA A 376 -9.92 -12.60 -4.44
N THR A 377 -10.78 -11.98 -5.27
CA THR A 377 -10.74 -12.10 -6.73
C THR A 377 -9.37 -11.71 -7.29
N MET A 378 -8.80 -10.58 -6.85
CA MET A 378 -7.46 -10.15 -7.30
C MET A 378 -6.39 -11.20 -6.95
N ARG A 379 -6.41 -11.76 -5.73
CA ARG A 379 -5.45 -12.80 -5.31
C ARG A 379 -5.62 -14.11 -6.08
N GLU A 380 -6.86 -14.56 -6.29
CA GLU A 380 -7.18 -15.79 -7.03
C GLU A 380 -6.79 -15.69 -8.50
N GLU A 381 -7.09 -14.55 -9.16
CA GLU A 381 -6.74 -14.35 -10.56
C GLU A 381 -5.22 -14.28 -10.78
N CYS A 382 -4.47 -13.64 -9.87
CA CYS A 382 -3.01 -13.67 -9.90
C CYS A 382 -2.47 -15.09 -9.70
N ALA A 383 -3.00 -15.84 -8.73
CA ALA A 383 -2.60 -17.23 -8.50
C ALA A 383 -2.91 -18.13 -9.70
N ARG A 384 -4.09 -17.97 -10.35
CA ARG A 384 -4.48 -18.70 -11.56
C ARG A 384 -3.56 -18.38 -12.75
N ALA A 385 -3.10 -17.13 -12.85
CA ALA A 385 -2.13 -16.71 -13.85
C ALA A 385 -0.68 -17.13 -13.55
N GLY A 386 -0.42 -17.71 -12.37
CA GLY A 386 0.92 -18.09 -11.92
C GLY A 386 1.79 -16.88 -11.53
N LEU A 387 1.16 -15.75 -11.18
CA LEU A 387 1.82 -14.51 -10.78
C LEU A 387 1.86 -14.39 -9.26
N PRO A 388 2.75 -13.53 -8.72
CA PRO A 388 2.73 -13.17 -7.31
C PRO A 388 1.39 -12.57 -6.90
N PRO A 389 0.96 -12.73 -5.64
CA PRO A 389 -0.22 -12.04 -5.14
C PRO A 389 -0.02 -10.52 -5.23
N PRO A 390 -1.12 -9.74 -5.41
CA PRO A 390 -1.02 -8.29 -5.42
C PRO A 390 -0.52 -7.78 -4.07
N GLU A 391 0.36 -6.79 -4.11
CA GLU A 391 0.88 -6.10 -2.94
C GLU A 391 0.00 -4.89 -2.64
N PHE A 392 -0.30 -4.65 -1.37
CA PHE A 392 -1.09 -3.50 -0.91
C PHE A 392 -0.28 -2.67 0.07
N SER A 393 -0.30 -1.36 -0.10
CA SER A 393 0.37 -0.44 0.82
C SER A 393 -0.45 0.83 1.05
N VAL A 394 -0.22 1.45 2.20
CA VAL A 394 -0.75 2.78 2.53
C VAL A 394 0.41 3.64 2.99
N VAL A 395 0.64 4.75 2.28
CA VAL A 395 1.70 5.69 2.60
C VAL A 395 1.15 7.11 2.41
N HIS A 396 1.27 7.96 3.42
CA HIS A 396 0.83 9.37 3.39
C HIS A 396 -0.60 9.55 2.87
N GLY A 397 -1.53 8.71 3.32
CA GLY A 397 -2.94 8.77 2.92
C GLY A 397 -3.23 8.32 1.48
N GLU A 398 -2.27 7.73 0.80
CA GLU A 398 -2.47 7.06 -0.49
C GLU A 398 -2.60 5.54 -0.30
N PHE A 399 -3.56 4.93 -0.96
CA PHE A 399 -3.67 3.48 -1.09
C PHE A 399 -3.10 3.06 -2.44
N LYS A 400 -2.19 2.09 -2.43
CA LYS A 400 -1.51 1.58 -3.61
C LYS A 400 -1.69 0.07 -3.73
N VAL A 401 -2.01 -0.39 -4.95
CA VAL A 401 -2.00 -1.79 -5.36
C VAL A 401 -0.90 -1.98 -6.39
N VAL A 402 -0.06 -3.00 -6.21
CA VAL A 402 1.01 -3.37 -7.13
C VAL A 402 0.80 -4.79 -7.63
N PHE A 403 0.71 -4.96 -8.94
CA PHE A 403 0.76 -6.25 -9.61
C PHE A 403 2.14 -6.44 -10.23
N ARG A 404 2.85 -7.52 -9.86
CA ARG A 404 4.11 -7.88 -10.50
C ARG A 404 3.86 -8.86 -11.63
N ASN A 405 4.55 -8.65 -12.75
CA ASN A 405 4.48 -9.55 -13.90
C ASN A 405 5.42 -10.77 -13.79
N ARG A 406 6.32 -10.76 -12.81
CA ARG A 406 7.29 -11.83 -12.51
C ARG A 406 7.43 -12.02 -11.01
N ARG A 407 7.84 -13.22 -10.60
CA ARG A 407 8.28 -13.45 -9.22
C ARG A 407 9.71 -12.94 -9.06
N PRO A 408 10.03 -12.17 -8.00
CA PRO A 408 11.42 -11.79 -7.73
C PRO A 408 12.36 -12.99 -7.64
N GLU A 409 11.85 -14.12 -7.15
CA GLU A 409 12.58 -15.39 -7.06
C GLU A 409 12.85 -16.04 -8.43
N ASP A 410 11.95 -15.86 -9.41
CA ASP A 410 12.11 -16.39 -10.77
C ASP A 410 13.20 -15.62 -11.52
N ASP A 411 13.35 -14.32 -11.30
CA ASP A 411 14.44 -13.53 -11.89
C ASP A 411 15.80 -13.90 -11.27
N VAL A 412 15.87 -14.18 -9.96
CA VAL A 412 17.10 -14.60 -9.28
C VAL A 412 17.40 -16.08 -9.53
N ALA A 413 16.39 -16.96 -9.51
CA ALA A 413 16.57 -18.41 -9.70
C ALA A 413 16.78 -18.80 -11.17
N PHE A 414 16.12 -18.15 -12.12
CA PHE A 414 16.25 -18.42 -13.55
C PHE A 414 17.62 -18.01 -14.07
N ASP A 415 18.10 -16.83 -13.70
CA ASP A 415 19.44 -16.35 -14.06
C ASP A 415 20.55 -17.14 -13.34
N ARG A 416 20.39 -17.50 -12.08
CA ARG A 416 21.42 -18.25 -11.34
C ARG A 416 21.61 -19.68 -11.83
N ARG A 417 20.56 -20.49 -11.99
CA ARG A 417 20.72 -21.91 -12.39
C ARG A 417 21.18 -22.08 -13.84
N LYS A 418 20.57 -21.36 -14.78
CA LYS A 418 21.03 -21.38 -16.18
C LYS A 418 22.38 -20.70 -16.37
N SER A 419 22.65 -19.61 -15.66
CA SER A 419 23.95 -18.94 -15.79
C SER A 419 25.07 -19.71 -15.08
N GLU A 420 24.83 -20.35 -13.95
CA GLU A 420 25.83 -21.10 -13.22
C GLU A 420 26.29 -22.31 -14.02
N GLU A 421 25.39 -23.23 -14.40
CA GLU A 421 25.75 -24.42 -15.17
C GLU A 421 26.32 -24.08 -16.55
N THR A 422 25.75 -23.08 -17.23
CA THR A 422 26.22 -22.68 -18.55
C THR A 422 27.53 -21.88 -18.50
N ILE A 423 27.79 -21.06 -17.48
CA ILE A 423 29.06 -20.38 -17.28
C ILE A 423 30.15 -21.39 -16.91
N LEU A 424 29.87 -22.33 -16.01
CA LEU A 424 30.80 -23.39 -15.67
C LEU A 424 31.12 -24.26 -16.90
N ALA A 425 30.12 -24.64 -17.71
CA ALA A 425 30.36 -25.37 -18.94
C ALA A 425 31.18 -24.57 -19.95
N PHE A 426 30.92 -23.27 -20.09
CA PHE A 426 31.66 -22.37 -20.99
C PHE A 426 33.11 -22.14 -20.52
N CYS A 427 33.34 -22.11 -19.18
CA CYS A 427 34.66 -21.94 -18.58
C CYS A 427 35.49 -23.23 -18.43
N ARG A 428 35.05 -24.35 -18.98
CA ARG A 428 35.90 -25.56 -19.07
C ARG A 428 37.22 -25.29 -19.83
N THR A 429 37.22 -24.30 -20.71
CA THR A 429 38.41 -23.68 -21.27
C THR A 429 38.54 -22.25 -20.75
N PRO A 430 39.75 -21.74 -20.50
CA PRO A 430 39.93 -20.40 -19.94
C PRO A 430 39.30 -19.29 -20.78
N ARG A 431 38.39 -18.50 -20.19
CA ARG A 431 37.62 -17.45 -20.90
C ARG A 431 37.96 -16.06 -20.37
N SER A 432 38.07 -15.07 -21.28
CA SER A 432 38.24 -13.66 -20.91
C SER A 432 36.95 -13.02 -20.42
N ARG A 433 37.04 -11.80 -19.84
CA ARG A 433 35.89 -11.02 -19.46
C ARG A 433 34.98 -10.63 -20.58
N GLU A 434 35.58 -10.36 -21.78
CA GLU A 434 34.84 -10.01 -22.98
C GLU A 434 34.09 -11.22 -23.55
N GLU A 435 34.73 -12.39 -23.59
CA GLU A 435 34.10 -13.64 -24.00
C GLU A 435 32.93 -14.01 -23.10
N LEU A 436 33.07 -13.82 -21.78
CA LEU A 436 32.00 -14.07 -20.81
C LEU A 436 30.84 -13.08 -20.94
N ALA A 437 31.12 -11.79 -21.16
CA ALA A 437 30.11 -10.78 -21.38
C ALA A 437 29.33 -11.04 -22.70
N ALA A 438 30.05 -11.38 -23.80
CA ALA A 438 29.43 -11.75 -25.06
C ALA A 438 28.58 -13.02 -24.92
N PHE A 439 29.06 -14.03 -24.20
CA PHE A 439 28.36 -15.29 -23.97
C PHE A 439 27.07 -15.10 -23.16
N THR A 440 27.11 -14.27 -22.12
CA THR A 440 25.93 -14.01 -21.25
C THR A 440 24.95 -13.00 -21.85
N GLY A 441 25.35 -12.28 -22.91
CA GLY A 441 24.56 -11.19 -23.50
C GLY A 441 24.37 -9.99 -22.55
N ARG A 442 25.23 -9.85 -21.52
CA ARG A 442 25.18 -8.81 -20.51
C ARG A 442 26.40 -7.90 -20.58
N THR A 443 26.34 -6.75 -19.92
CA THR A 443 27.52 -5.88 -19.82
C THR A 443 28.65 -6.59 -19.05
N GLN A 444 29.90 -6.26 -19.37
CA GLN A 444 31.06 -6.83 -18.69
C GLN A 444 31.02 -6.62 -17.18
N SER A 445 30.60 -5.43 -16.73
CA SER A 445 30.47 -5.11 -15.31
C SER A 445 29.44 -6.00 -14.60
N TYR A 446 28.27 -6.17 -15.23
CA TYR A 446 27.20 -7.05 -14.69
C TYR A 446 27.67 -8.51 -14.62
N THR A 447 28.21 -9.02 -15.74
CA THR A 447 28.70 -10.41 -15.81
C THR A 447 29.74 -10.70 -14.75
N MET A 448 30.72 -9.80 -14.58
CA MET A 448 31.78 -10.00 -13.58
C MET A 448 31.30 -9.90 -12.14
N HIS A 449 30.42 -8.93 -11.83
CA HIS A 449 30.01 -8.68 -10.46
C HIS A 449 28.95 -9.67 -9.97
N TYR A 450 27.95 -9.96 -10.81
CA TYR A 450 26.79 -10.74 -10.37
C TYR A 450 26.84 -12.22 -10.78
N LEU A 451 27.62 -12.58 -11.80
CA LEU A 451 27.63 -13.96 -12.31
C LEU A 451 28.97 -14.68 -12.03
N VAL A 452 30.11 -14.03 -12.28
CA VAL A 452 31.42 -14.67 -12.20
C VAL A 452 32.01 -14.62 -10.78
N ARG A 453 31.92 -13.47 -10.11
CA ARG A 453 32.45 -13.29 -8.76
C ARG A 453 31.84 -14.23 -7.71
N PRO A 454 30.53 -14.45 -7.66
CA PRO A 454 29.94 -15.45 -6.76
C PRO A 454 30.46 -16.88 -6.99
N LEU A 455 30.77 -17.24 -8.24
CA LEU A 455 31.34 -18.55 -8.57
C LEU A 455 32.80 -18.69 -8.15
N ILE A 456 33.55 -17.58 -8.18
CA ILE A 456 34.93 -17.54 -7.63
C ILE A 456 34.89 -17.64 -6.10
N ASP A 457 34.00 -16.87 -5.45
CA ASP A 457 33.84 -16.87 -4.01
C ASP A 457 33.33 -18.23 -3.50
N ALA A 458 32.56 -18.96 -4.31
CA ALA A 458 32.10 -20.33 -4.05
C ALA A 458 33.15 -21.42 -4.39
N GLY A 459 34.33 -21.05 -4.87
CA GLY A 459 35.40 -22.01 -5.24
C GLY A 459 35.10 -22.86 -6.47
N LYS A 460 34.16 -22.44 -7.36
CA LYS A 460 33.76 -23.15 -8.58
C LYS A 460 34.53 -22.66 -9.82
N LEU A 461 35.02 -21.42 -9.80
CA LEU A 461 35.84 -20.82 -10.84
C LEU A 461 37.18 -20.29 -10.24
N ALA A 462 38.26 -20.44 -10.96
CA ALA A 462 39.55 -19.84 -10.65
C ALA A 462 39.94 -18.75 -11.66
N MET A 463 40.66 -17.77 -11.16
CA MET A 463 41.37 -16.80 -11.99
C MET A 463 42.72 -17.37 -12.41
N THR A 464 43.09 -17.28 -13.70
CA THR A 464 44.36 -17.74 -14.19
C THR A 464 45.55 -16.94 -13.66
N ASN A 465 45.32 -15.67 -13.26
CA ASN A 465 46.27 -14.82 -12.58
C ASN A 465 45.69 -14.16 -11.33
N PRO A 466 45.57 -14.89 -10.19
CA PRO A 466 44.96 -14.35 -8.97
C PRO A 466 45.72 -13.17 -8.38
N ALA A 467 47.03 -13.09 -8.61
CA ALA A 467 47.88 -12.01 -8.09
C ALA A 467 47.60 -10.64 -8.74
N MET A 468 47.04 -10.65 -9.96
CA MET A 468 46.64 -9.43 -10.68
C MET A 468 45.22 -9.52 -11.17
N PRO A 469 44.21 -9.38 -10.30
CA PRO A 469 42.80 -9.56 -10.67
C PRO A 469 42.31 -8.62 -11.76
N LYS A 470 42.93 -7.46 -11.94
CA LYS A 470 42.58 -6.43 -12.94
C LYS A 470 43.35 -6.57 -14.26
N ASP A 471 44.21 -7.56 -14.41
CA ASP A 471 44.97 -7.80 -15.63
C ASP A 471 43.99 -7.90 -16.84
N PRO A 472 44.23 -7.17 -17.95
CA PRO A 472 43.46 -7.31 -19.16
C PRO A 472 43.52 -8.74 -19.75
N ALA A 473 44.61 -9.46 -19.56
CA ALA A 473 44.77 -10.84 -19.98
C ALA A 473 44.15 -11.89 -19.03
N GLN A 474 43.54 -11.46 -17.94
CA GLN A 474 42.88 -12.33 -16.96
C GLN A 474 41.84 -13.22 -17.61
N ARG A 475 41.94 -14.55 -17.34
CA ARG A 475 40.94 -15.53 -17.75
C ARG A 475 40.37 -16.28 -16.55
N PHE A 476 39.20 -16.90 -16.75
CA PHE A 476 38.46 -17.64 -15.74
C PHE A 476 38.24 -19.07 -16.22
N VAL A 477 38.49 -20.04 -15.35
CA VAL A 477 38.41 -21.46 -15.65
C VAL A 477 37.77 -22.22 -14.49
N VAL A 478 37.07 -23.30 -14.77
CA VAL A 478 36.48 -24.21 -13.77
C VAL A 478 37.61 -24.88 -12.96
N ILE A 479 37.43 -24.99 -11.65
CA ILE A 479 38.34 -25.69 -10.72
C ILE A 479 38.10 -27.18 -10.81
#